data_2dcd2c06b853ac8ea9a015a13e424fe5
#
_entry.id   2dcd2c06b853ac8ea9a015a13e424fe5
#
_cell.length_a   1.000
_cell.length_b   1.000
_cell.length_c   1.000
_cell.angle_alpha   90.00
_cell.angle_beta   90.00
_cell.angle_gamma   90.00
#
_symmetry.space_group_name_H-M   'P 1'
#
loop_
_entity.id
_entity.type
_entity.pdbx_description
1 polymer ?
#
loop_
_entity_poly.entity_id
_entity_poly.type
_entity_poly.pdbx_seq_one_letter_code
_entity_poly.pdbx_strand_id
1 'polypeptide(L)'
;MFRSQWSSFVGTNRVVLNWGVLLAGGQRSIKWVELRQDQTTKVWSLYQEGTYTPDASNRWLGSIAMDCSGNIGLCYSKTSASIPMCLAYTGRLASDPLGTMTFSETIAFPGTGSISGSNRIGDYAQTSIDPADGSTFWHVGNYCNSGRKTGIFSFQIAPCSSVGIDEPQKNIVEFSVFQIGTTVNIKCSQLSSNDPLMVQLYDIAGKKISEKEINPTTNSFETAMDVSGLAAGLYIVRIGNSNFQKVKKIEIN
;
A
#
# COMPACT_ATOMS: atom_id res chain seq x y z
N MET A 1 -16.10 2.63 -15.32
CA MET A 1 -14.71 2.73 -14.88
C MET A 1 -14.71 2.92 -13.37
N PHE A 2 -14.04 2.07 -12.64
CA PHE A 2 -14.08 2.12 -11.19
C PHE A 2 -12.66 2.07 -10.66
N ARG A 3 -12.21 3.18 -10.03
CA ARG A 3 -10.91 3.37 -9.35
C ARG A 3 -9.70 3.02 -10.22
N SER A 4 -9.15 4.01 -10.89
CA SER A 4 -7.82 3.92 -11.47
C SER A 4 -6.77 3.85 -10.36
N GLN A 5 -5.69 3.10 -10.59
CA GLN A 5 -4.53 3.11 -9.70
C GLN A 5 -3.35 3.80 -10.40
N TRP A 6 -2.73 4.70 -9.67
CA TRP A 6 -1.56 5.45 -10.10
C TRP A 6 -0.32 4.96 -9.36
N SER A 7 0.78 4.82 -10.07
CA SER A 7 2.08 4.46 -9.52
C SER A 7 3.19 5.25 -10.21
N SER A 8 4.21 5.65 -9.44
CA SER A 8 5.38 6.35 -9.98
C SER A 8 6.55 5.39 -10.12
N PHE A 9 7.17 5.39 -11.29
CA PHE A 9 8.39 4.64 -11.60
C PHE A 9 9.44 5.61 -12.10
N VAL A 10 10.71 5.21 -12.10
CA VAL A 10 11.78 6.04 -12.66
C VAL A 10 11.46 6.39 -14.12
N GLY A 11 11.40 7.68 -14.42
CA GLY A 11 11.13 8.22 -15.75
C GLY A 11 9.67 8.19 -16.20
N THR A 12 8.77 7.45 -15.52
CA THR A 12 7.36 7.36 -15.93
C THR A 12 6.40 7.31 -14.76
N ASN A 13 5.29 8.03 -14.87
CA ASN A 13 4.10 7.77 -14.06
C ASN A 13 3.20 6.80 -14.83
N ARG A 14 2.55 5.87 -14.13
CA ARG A 14 1.69 4.86 -14.74
C ARG A 14 0.32 4.85 -14.08
N VAL A 15 -0.70 4.63 -14.90
CA VAL A 15 -2.08 4.45 -14.44
C VAL A 15 -2.63 3.19 -15.07
N VAL A 16 -3.18 2.30 -14.24
CA VAL A 16 -3.97 1.16 -14.69
C VAL A 16 -5.43 1.38 -14.33
N LEU A 17 -6.31 1.04 -15.27
CA LEU A 17 -7.75 1.13 -15.08
C LEU A 17 -8.48 0.07 -15.89
N ASN A 18 -9.68 -0.27 -15.47
CA ASN A 18 -10.52 -1.25 -16.15
C ASN A 18 -12.00 -0.85 -16.17
N TRP A 19 -12.79 -1.52 -17.02
CA TRP A 19 -14.23 -1.42 -17.06
C TRP A 19 -14.85 -2.67 -17.71
N GLY A 20 -16.13 -2.87 -17.43
CA GLY A 20 -16.90 -3.94 -18.08
C GLY A 20 -17.24 -3.58 -19.52
N VAL A 21 -17.14 -4.55 -20.41
CA VAL A 21 -17.55 -4.46 -21.80
C VAL A 21 -18.52 -5.61 -22.14
N LEU A 22 -19.42 -5.34 -23.09
CA LEU A 22 -20.28 -6.35 -23.68
C LEU A 22 -19.72 -6.73 -25.05
N LEU A 23 -19.35 -7.99 -25.20
CA LEU A 23 -18.85 -8.52 -26.47
C LEU A 23 -19.99 -8.96 -27.39
N ALA A 24 -19.66 -9.17 -28.65
CA ALA A 24 -20.57 -9.81 -29.57
C ALA A 24 -21.08 -11.16 -29.02
N GLY A 25 -22.38 -11.44 -29.10
CA GLY A 25 -22.99 -12.62 -28.47
C GLY A 25 -23.42 -12.42 -27.01
N GLY A 26 -23.27 -11.24 -26.44
CA GLY A 26 -23.79 -10.88 -25.11
C GLY A 26 -22.87 -11.25 -23.92
N GLN A 27 -21.69 -11.76 -24.18
CA GLN A 27 -20.73 -12.08 -23.13
C GLN A 27 -20.18 -10.81 -22.48
N ARG A 28 -20.17 -10.77 -21.14
CA ARG A 28 -19.55 -9.69 -20.35
C ARG A 28 -18.08 -10.02 -20.08
N SER A 29 -17.22 -9.04 -20.34
CA SER A 29 -15.77 -9.18 -20.18
C SER A 29 -15.18 -7.90 -19.60
N ILE A 30 -13.89 -7.92 -19.27
CA ILE A 30 -13.20 -6.79 -18.67
C ILE A 30 -12.18 -6.25 -19.67
N LYS A 31 -12.38 -5.01 -20.09
CA LYS A 31 -11.39 -4.19 -20.78
C LYS A 31 -10.50 -3.54 -19.75
N TRP A 32 -9.20 -3.52 -20.01
CA TRP A 32 -8.22 -2.86 -19.16
C TRP A 32 -7.20 -2.10 -20.00
N VAL A 33 -6.58 -1.09 -19.43
CA VAL A 33 -5.53 -0.29 -20.07
C VAL A 33 -4.46 0.10 -19.05
N GLU A 34 -3.26 0.31 -19.56
CA GLU A 34 -2.16 0.99 -18.88
C GLU A 34 -1.81 2.26 -19.66
N LEU A 35 -1.90 3.40 -18.98
CA LEU A 35 -1.44 4.68 -19.47
C LEU A 35 -0.09 4.99 -18.84
N ARG A 36 0.81 5.60 -19.60
CA ARG A 36 2.10 6.10 -19.11
C ARG A 36 2.26 7.58 -19.41
N GLN A 37 2.79 8.29 -18.41
CA GLN A 37 3.21 9.67 -18.57
C GLN A 37 4.73 9.75 -18.50
N ASP A 38 5.35 10.33 -19.49
CA ASP A 38 6.75 10.72 -19.44
C ASP A 38 6.94 11.82 -18.37
N GLN A 39 7.84 11.61 -17.41
CA GLN A 39 8.02 12.53 -16.29
C GLN A 39 8.71 13.84 -16.71
N THR A 40 9.34 13.91 -17.87
CA THR A 40 9.98 15.11 -18.40
C THR A 40 8.99 15.94 -19.19
N THR A 41 8.35 15.35 -20.19
CA THR A 41 7.43 16.06 -21.10
C THR A 41 6.02 16.22 -20.54
N LYS A 42 5.66 15.45 -19.50
CA LYS A 42 4.31 15.38 -18.89
C LYS A 42 3.22 14.86 -19.83
N VAL A 43 3.59 14.30 -20.96
CA VAL A 43 2.65 13.78 -21.96
C VAL A 43 2.21 12.37 -21.55
N TRP A 44 0.90 12.12 -21.55
CA TRP A 44 0.29 10.80 -21.36
C TRP A 44 0.13 10.08 -22.70
N SER A 45 0.37 8.79 -22.68
CA SER A 45 0.15 7.89 -23.82
C SER A 45 -0.46 6.57 -23.38
N LEU A 46 -1.20 5.94 -24.29
CA LEU A 46 -1.63 4.54 -24.12
C LEU A 46 -0.39 3.66 -24.32
N TYR A 47 -0.02 2.91 -23.29
CA TYR A 47 1.11 1.98 -23.36
C TYR A 47 0.65 0.59 -23.79
N GLN A 48 -0.44 0.09 -23.17
CA GLN A 48 -1.03 -1.19 -23.55
C GLN A 48 -2.51 -1.24 -23.15
N GLU A 49 -3.22 -2.13 -23.81
CA GLU A 49 -4.62 -2.45 -23.52
C GLU A 49 -4.94 -3.90 -23.84
N GLY A 50 -5.94 -4.45 -23.19
CA GLY A 50 -6.41 -5.79 -23.45
C GLY A 50 -7.87 -5.97 -23.04
N THR A 51 -8.49 -7.03 -23.56
CA THR A 51 -9.80 -7.49 -23.09
C THR A 51 -9.63 -8.91 -22.58
N TYR A 52 -9.92 -9.11 -21.29
CA TYR A 52 -9.74 -10.41 -20.67
C TYR A 52 -10.98 -11.27 -20.84
N THR A 53 -10.90 -12.25 -21.73
CA THR A 53 -11.97 -13.16 -22.09
C THR A 53 -11.42 -14.53 -22.49
N PRO A 54 -10.83 -15.30 -21.54
CA PRO A 54 -10.15 -16.56 -21.84
C PRO A 54 -11.11 -17.71 -22.15
N ASP A 55 -12.38 -17.59 -21.77
CA ASP A 55 -13.46 -18.57 -22.00
C ASP A 55 -14.81 -17.86 -22.15
N ALA A 56 -15.88 -18.63 -22.32
CA ALA A 56 -17.24 -18.12 -22.50
C ALA A 56 -17.93 -17.64 -21.20
N SER A 57 -17.25 -17.66 -20.06
CA SER A 57 -17.80 -17.17 -18.79
C SER A 57 -17.92 -15.65 -18.79
N ASN A 58 -18.95 -15.14 -18.11
CA ASN A 58 -19.10 -13.71 -17.88
C ASN A 58 -18.20 -13.23 -16.74
N ARG A 59 -17.56 -12.07 -16.92
CA ARG A 59 -16.73 -11.40 -15.93
C ARG A 59 -17.15 -9.95 -15.79
N TRP A 60 -17.29 -9.46 -14.55
CA TRP A 60 -17.71 -8.09 -14.25
C TRP A 60 -17.18 -7.65 -12.88
N LEU A 61 -17.46 -6.42 -12.48
CA LEU A 61 -16.93 -5.81 -11.25
C LEU A 61 -15.42 -5.97 -11.15
N GLY A 62 -14.72 -5.71 -12.27
CA GLY A 62 -13.28 -5.76 -12.31
C GLY A 62 -12.62 -4.68 -11.46
N SER A 63 -11.52 -5.02 -10.83
CA SER A 63 -10.60 -4.08 -10.19
C SER A 63 -9.16 -4.49 -10.47
N ILE A 64 -8.33 -3.51 -10.81
CA ILE A 64 -6.97 -3.71 -11.31
C ILE A 64 -5.99 -2.92 -10.46
N ALA A 65 -4.80 -3.47 -10.24
CA ALA A 65 -3.70 -2.82 -9.56
C ALA A 65 -2.36 -3.15 -10.23
N MET A 66 -1.35 -2.34 -9.95
CA MET A 66 0.03 -2.53 -10.40
C MET A 66 0.94 -2.52 -9.19
N ASP A 67 1.82 -3.52 -9.08
CA ASP A 67 2.82 -3.63 -8.02
C ASP A 67 4.06 -2.77 -8.28
N CYS A 68 5.00 -2.78 -7.35
CA CYS A 68 6.24 -2.00 -7.41
C CYS A 68 7.19 -2.41 -8.56
N SER A 69 7.03 -3.62 -9.13
CA SER A 69 7.78 -4.09 -10.29
C SER A 69 7.08 -3.80 -11.63
N GLY A 70 5.83 -3.28 -11.56
CA GLY A 70 4.98 -3.04 -12.73
C GLY A 70 4.22 -4.27 -13.19
N ASN A 71 4.16 -5.34 -12.38
CA ASN A 71 3.26 -6.45 -12.63
C ASN A 71 1.82 -6.01 -12.36
N ILE A 72 0.87 -6.56 -13.09
CA ILE A 72 -0.54 -6.16 -13.02
C ILE A 72 -1.39 -7.32 -12.53
N GLY A 73 -2.17 -7.10 -11.48
CA GLY A 73 -3.20 -8.00 -10.99
C GLY A 73 -4.60 -7.50 -11.36
N LEU A 74 -5.44 -8.36 -11.88
CA LEU A 74 -6.82 -8.09 -12.26
C LEU A 74 -7.75 -9.07 -11.55
N CYS A 75 -8.63 -8.55 -10.71
CA CYS A 75 -9.62 -9.33 -9.95
C CYS A 75 -11.03 -9.00 -10.40
N TYR A 76 -11.96 -9.94 -10.28
CA TYR A 76 -13.33 -9.77 -10.76
C TYR A 76 -14.27 -10.84 -10.20
N SER A 77 -15.58 -10.58 -10.35
CA SER A 77 -16.60 -11.61 -10.22
C SER A 77 -16.77 -12.35 -11.54
N LYS A 78 -16.93 -13.68 -11.49
CA LYS A 78 -17.11 -14.56 -12.64
C LYS A 78 -18.33 -15.46 -12.45
N THR A 79 -19.04 -15.76 -13.54
CA THR A 79 -20.13 -16.77 -13.59
C THR A 79 -20.29 -17.34 -14.97
N SER A 80 -20.90 -18.53 -15.05
CA SER A 80 -21.42 -19.12 -16.29
C SER A 80 -22.69 -19.95 -16.00
N ALA A 81 -23.22 -20.63 -16.98
CA ALA A 81 -24.36 -21.56 -16.77
C ALA A 81 -24.03 -22.68 -15.77
N SER A 82 -22.77 -23.09 -15.69
CA SER A 82 -22.26 -24.16 -14.81
C SER A 82 -21.45 -23.69 -13.63
N ILE A 83 -21.08 -22.39 -13.58
CA ILE A 83 -20.23 -21.81 -12.54
C ILE A 83 -21.06 -20.77 -11.80
N PRO A 84 -21.44 -21.01 -10.51
CA PRO A 84 -22.01 -19.99 -9.65
C PRO A 84 -21.10 -18.78 -9.51
N MET A 85 -21.69 -17.62 -9.18
CA MET A 85 -20.90 -16.39 -9.02
C MET A 85 -19.77 -16.58 -8.01
N CYS A 86 -18.55 -16.54 -8.48
CA CYS A 86 -17.31 -16.69 -7.73
C CYS A 86 -16.43 -15.43 -7.83
N LEU A 87 -15.43 -15.29 -6.95
CA LEU A 87 -14.35 -14.32 -7.09
C LEU A 87 -13.14 -15.01 -7.70
N ALA A 88 -12.58 -14.38 -8.71
CA ALA A 88 -11.40 -14.87 -9.41
C ALA A 88 -10.40 -13.75 -9.68
N TYR A 89 -9.17 -14.12 -9.95
CA TYR A 89 -8.12 -13.22 -10.37
C TYR A 89 -7.22 -13.83 -11.44
N THR A 90 -6.53 -12.96 -12.12
CA THR A 90 -5.45 -13.23 -13.07
C THR A 90 -4.42 -12.11 -12.98
N GLY A 91 -3.37 -12.20 -13.76
CA GLY A 91 -2.36 -11.17 -13.81
C GLY A 91 -1.36 -11.35 -14.92
N ARG A 92 -0.37 -10.48 -14.94
CA ARG A 92 0.76 -10.52 -15.85
C ARG A 92 2.03 -9.96 -15.19
N LEU A 93 3.17 -10.43 -15.62
CA LEU A 93 4.45 -9.78 -15.33
C LEU A 93 4.61 -8.53 -16.20
N ALA A 94 5.42 -7.59 -15.73
CA ALA A 94 5.80 -6.42 -16.52
C ALA A 94 6.51 -6.77 -17.83
N SER A 95 7.21 -7.91 -17.84
CA SER A 95 7.97 -8.45 -19.00
C SER A 95 7.12 -9.25 -19.98
N ASP A 96 5.87 -9.56 -19.66
CA ASP A 96 5.01 -10.37 -20.55
C ASP A 96 4.60 -9.60 -21.82
N PRO A 97 4.16 -10.29 -22.87
CA PRO A 97 3.65 -9.65 -24.08
C PRO A 97 2.56 -8.62 -23.77
N LEU A 98 2.65 -7.44 -24.39
CA LEU A 98 1.71 -6.35 -24.16
C LEU A 98 0.26 -6.77 -24.48
N GLY A 99 -0.67 -6.24 -23.68
CA GLY A 99 -2.11 -6.47 -23.90
C GLY A 99 -2.63 -7.81 -23.39
N THR A 100 -1.78 -8.69 -22.83
CA THR A 100 -2.17 -10.04 -22.43
C THR A 100 -2.01 -10.25 -20.92
N MET A 101 -3.03 -10.83 -20.27
CA MET A 101 -2.92 -11.42 -18.94
C MET A 101 -2.45 -12.87 -19.10
N THR A 102 -1.24 -13.17 -18.68
CA THR A 102 -0.54 -14.44 -18.94
C THR A 102 -0.73 -15.47 -17.85
N PHE A 103 -1.06 -15.02 -16.63
CA PHE A 103 -1.32 -15.93 -15.54
C PHE A 103 -2.67 -16.63 -15.71
N SER A 104 -2.70 -17.93 -15.45
CA SER A 104 -3.95 -18.70 -15.44
C SER A 104 -4.93 -18.11 -14.43
N GLU A 105 -6.19 -18.06 -14.82
CA GLU A 105 -7.27 -17.63 -13.93
C GLU A 105 -7.35 -18.52 -12.69
N THR A 106 -7.35 -17.91 -11.52
CA THR A 106 -7.48 -18.62 -10.25
C THR A 106 -8.77 -18.18 -9.54
N ILE A 107 -9.54 -19.15 -9.05
CA ILE A 107 -10.73 -18.90 -8.23
C ILE A 107 -10.29 -18.76 -6.77
N ALA A 108 -10.43 -17.56 -6.22
CA ALA A 108 -10.13 -17.27 -4.82
C ALA A 108 -11.26 -17.68 -3.88
N PHE A 109 -12.52 -17.41 -4.28
CA PHE A 109 -13.71 -17.83 -3.55
C PHE A 109 -14.67 -18.52 -4.51
N PRO A 110 -14.81 -19.85 -4.43
CA PRO A 110 -15.80 -20.58 -5.23
C PRO A 110 -17.21 -20.17 -4.82
N GLY A 111 -18.07 -20.06 -5.82
CA GLY A 111 -19.49 -19.82 -5.60
C GLY A 111 -20.27 -21.10 -5.34
N THR A 112 -21.37 -20.98 -4.60
CA THR A 112 -22.39 -22.05 -4.43
C THR A 112 -23.78 -21.48 -4.62
N GLY A 113 -24.65 -22.19 -5.35
CA GLY A 113 -26.03 -21.78 -5.59
C GLY A 113 -26.16 -20.52 -6.47
N SER A 114 -27.30 -19.88 -6.43
CA SER A 114 -27.64 -18.69 -7.19
C SER A 114 -28.17 -17.58 -6.30
N ILE A 115 -28.06 -16.34 -6.76
CA ILE A 115 -28.72 -15.20 -6.13
C ILE A 115 -30.07 -15.01 -6.82
N SER A 116 -31.15 -15.25 -6.09
CA SER A 116 -32.51 -15.04 -6.54
C SER A 116 -33.11 -13.76 -5.97
N GLY A 117 -34.14 -13.22 -6.60
CA GLY A 117 -34.90 -12.06 -6.11
C GLY A 117 -34.23 -10.71 -6.27
N SER A 118 -33.07 -10.62 -6.92
CA SER A 118 -32.39 -9.36 -7.22
C SER A 118 -31.65 -9.44 -8.55
N ASN A 119 -31.79 -8.41 -9.35
CA ASN A 119 -31.00 -8.19 -10.57
C ASN A 119 -29.77 -7.28 -10.31
N ARG A 120 -29.53 -6.86 -9.06
CA ARG A 120 -28.36 -6.08 -8.61
C ARG A 120 -27.43 -6.95 -7.78
N ILE A 121 -26.20 -7.10 -8.25
CA ILE A 121 -25.16 -7.90 -7.59
C ILE A 121 -23.92 -7.04 -7.49
N GLY A 122 -23.62 -6.58 -6.27
CA GLY A 122 -22.46 -5.77 -5.95
C GLY A 122 -22.45 -4.41 -6.67
N ASP A 123 -22.01 -3.40 -6.00
CA ASP A 123 -21.81 -2.07 -6.60
C ASP A 123 -20.31 -1.73 -6.68
N TYR A 124 -19.48 -2.39 -5.86
CA TYR A 124 -18.08 -2.04 -5.72
C TYR A 124 -17.20 -3.27 -5.53
N ALA A 125 -16.01 -3.20 -6.11
CA ALA A 125 -14.89 -4.10 -5.87
C ALA A 125 -13.61 -3.27 -5.82
N GLN A 126 -12.63 -3.67 -5.03
CA GLN A 126 -11.38 -2.93 -4.91
C GLN A 126 -10.20 -3.90 -4.85
N THR A 127 -9.20 -3.63 -5.69
CA THR A 127 -7.86 -4.20 -5.57
C THR A 127 -6.90 -3.09 -5.16
N SER A 128 -6.04 -3.35 -4.21
CA SER A 128 -4.99 -2.43 -3.75
C SER A 128 -3.69 -3.19 -3.53
N ILE A 129 -2.59 -2.48 -3.49
CA ILE A 129 -1.28 -3.04 -3.14
C ILE A 129 -1.03 -2.84 -1.65
N ASP A 130 -0.47 -3.86 -1.01
CA ASP A 130 -0.01 -3.76 0.38
C ASP A 130 1.18 -2.78 0.43
N PRO A 131 1.07 -1.69 1.21
CA PRO A 131 2.16 -0.73 1.32
C PRO A 131 3.39 -1.26 2.07
N ALA A 132 3.26 -2.39 2.78
CA ALA A 132 4.36 -2.96 3.54
C ALA A 132 5.41 -3.64 2.64
N ASP A 133 4.97 -4.26 1.54
CA ASP A 133 5.87 -5.00 0.63
C ASP A 133 5.82 -4.52 -0.81
N GLY A 134 4.83 -3.70 -1.17
CA GLY A 134 4.63 -3.17 -2.52
C GLY A 134 4.29 -4.23 -3.58
N SER A 135 4.12 -5.51 -3.22
CA SER A 135 3.95 -6.65 -4.13
C SER A 135 2.70 -7.48 -3.88
N THR A 136 2.15 -7.45 -2.68
CA THR A 136 0.92 -8.19 -2.34
C THR A 136 -0.30 -7.41 -2.79
N PHE A 137 -1.12 -8.05 -3.61
CA PHE A 137 -2.43 -7.56 -4.05
C PHE A 137 -3.48 -7.97 -3.04
N TRP A 138 -4.24 -7.02 -2.51
CA TRP A 138 -5.42 -7.24 -1.69
C TRP A 138 -6.67 -6.96 -2.50
N HIS A 139 -7.64 -7.85 -2.47
CA HIS A 139 -8.91 -7.66 -3.16
C HIS A 139 -10.09 -7.87 -2.23
N VAL A 140 -11.11 -7.03 -2.40
CA VAL A 140 -12.44 -7.18 -1.81
C VAL A 140 -13.49 -7.16 -2.91
N GLY A 141 -14.39 -8.14 -2.90
CA GLY A 141 -15.46 -8.26 -3.89
C GLY A 141 -16.61 -9.15 -3.40
N ASN A 142 -17.62 -9.30 -4.25
CA ASN A 142 -18.79 -10.11 -3.94
C ASN A 142 -18.78 -11.45 -4.67
N TYR A 143 -19.27 -12.49 -3.99
CA TYR A 143 -19.52 -13.81 -4.53
C TYR A 143 -20.82 -14.39 -3.95
N CYS A 144 -21.27 -15.53 -4.47
CA CYS A 144 -22.48 -16.21 -3.99
C CYS A 144 -22.09 -17.46 -3.18
N ASN A 145 -22.49 -17.52 -1.92
CA ASN A 145 -22.42 -18.73 -1.11
C ASN A 145 -23.67 -18.78 -0.23
N SER A 146 -24.70 -19.53 -0.69
CA SER A 146 -26.04 -19.52 -0.09
C SER A 146 -26.55 -18.09 0.13
N GLY A 147 -26.45 -17.25 -0.93
CA GLY A 147 -26.74 -15.82 -0.92
C GLY A 147 -25.49 -14.97 -1.15
N ARG A 148 -25.65 -13.65 -1.09
CA ARG A 148 -24.59 -12.69 -1.34
C ARG A 148 -23.59 -12.68 -0.17
N LYS A 149 -22.30 -12.79 -0.48
CA LYS A 149 -21.18 -12.70 0.46
C LYS A 149 -20.14 -11.74 -0.05
N THR A 150 -19.34 -11.19 0.87
CA THR A 150 -18.12 -10.42 0.57
C THR A 150 -16.93 -11.29 0.89
N GLY A 151 -16.01 -11.40 -0.06
CA GLY A 151 -14.72 -12.08 0.10
C GLY A 151 -13.58 -11.07 0.13
N ILE A 152 -12.60 -11.32 0.98
CA ILE A 152 -11.33 -10.57 1.01
C ILE A 152 -10.22 -11.60 0.87
N PHE A 153 -9.30 -11.37 -0.07
CA PHE A 153 -8.15 -12.23 -0.28
C PHE A 153 -6.92 -11.45 -0.73
N SER A 154 -5.77 -12.07 -0.62
CA SER A 154 -4.51 -11.55 -1.13
C SER A 154 -3.81 -12.57 -2.01
N PHE A 155 -2.96 -12.07 -2.91
CA PHE A 155 -2.09 -12.89 -3.77
C PHE A 155 -0.88 -12.08 -4.19
N GLN A 156 0.15 -12.76 -4.67
CA GLN A 156 1.31 -12.16 -5.34
C GLN A 156 1.46 -12.74 -6.74
N ILE A 157 1.90 -11.92 -7.67
CA ILE A 157 2.28 -12.36 -9.03
C ILE A 157 3.77 -12.74 -9.02
N ALA A 158 4.59 -11.85 -8.50
CA ALA A 158 5.99 -12.09 -8.19
C ALA A 158 6.39 -11.15 -7.04
N PRO A 159 7.36 -11.54 -6.21
CA PRO A 159 7.91 -10.60 -5.25
C PRO A 159 8.50 -9.41 -6.01
N CYS A 160 8.35 -8.21 -5.47
CA CYS A 160 9.08 -7.09 -5.99
C CYS A 160 10.58 -7.41 -5.86
N SER A 161 11.26 -7.49 -6.98
CA SER A 161 12.71 -7.43 -6.94
C SER A 161 13.03 -6.10 -6.27
N SER A 162 13.56 -6.13 -5.07
CA SER A 162 14.33 -5.02 -4.57
C SER A 162 15.48 -4.84 -5.57
N VAL A 163 15.25 -4.06 -6.64
CA VAL A 163 16.37 -3.43 -7.32
C VAL A 163 16.87 -2.51 -6.23
N GLY A 164 17.87 -3.02 -5.49
CA GLY A 164 18.45 -2.27 -4.38
C GLY A 164 18.86 -0.87 -4.84
N ILE A 165 17.99 0.06 -4.63
CA ILE A 165 18.39 1.03 -3.64
C ILE A 165 18.22 0.21 -2.36
N ASP A 166 19.33 -0.28 -1.80
CA ASP A 166 19.39 -0.41 -0.37
C ASP A 166 18.76 0.89 0.14
N GLU A 167 17.48 0.85 0.55
CA GLU A 167 17.14 1.79 1.62
C GLU A 167 18.26 1.53 2.61
N PRO A 168 19.14 2.51 2.84
CA PRO A 168 20.23 2.31 3.77
C PRO A 168 19.55 1.69 4.96
N GLN A 169 19.93 0.44 5.29
CA GLN A 169 19.27 -0.37 6.30
C GLN A 169 18.75 0.62 7.30
N LYS A 170 17.43 0.80 7.35
CA LYS A 170 16.85 1.80 8.24
C LYS A 170 17.37 1.32 9.57
N ASN A 171 18.56 1.82 9.94
CA ASN A 171 19.09 1.60 11.28
C ASN A 171 17.92 2.01 12.10
N ILE A 172 17.20 1.02 12.63
CA ILE A 172 15.96 1.27 13.36
C ILE A 172 16.48 1.90 14.63
N VAL A 173 16.79 3.22 14.51
CA VAL A 173 17.24 4.00 15.65
C VAL A 173 16.17 3.81 16.70
N GLU A 174 16.50 2.99 17.69
CA GLU A 174 15.62 2.76 18.82
C GLU A 174 15.64 4.06 19.66
N PHE A 175 14.48 4.65 19.75
CA PHE A 175 14.27 5.90 20.47
C PHE A 175 13.22 5.68 21.55
N SER A 176 13.62 5.70 22.80
CA SER A 176 12.74 5.61 23.96
C SER A 176 12.78 6.86 24.82
N VAL A 177 11.63 7.27 25.32
CA VAL A 177 11.45 8.42 26.20
C VAL A 177 10.52 7.99 27.32
N PHE A 178 10.92 8.22 28.57
CA PHE A 178 10.13 7.85 29.76
C PHE A 178 10.47 8.78 30.92
N GLN A 179 9.52 9.05 31.80
CA GLN A 179 9.72 9.85 33.00
C GLN A 179 10.15 8.97 34.19
N ILE A 180 11.11 9.45 34.96
CA ILE A 180 11.42 8.91 36.28
C ILE A 180 11.51 10.11 37.23
N GLY A 181 10.60 10.21 38.20
CA GLY A 181 10.51 11.34 39.10
C GLY A 181 10.38 12.66 38.33
N THR A 182 11.28 13.60 38.58
CA THR A 182 11.27 14.92 37.94
C THR A 182 12.12 15.01 36.66
N THR A 183 12.53 13.87 36.09
CA THR A 183 13.35 13.86 34.88
C THR A 183 12.69 13.04 33.77
N VAL A 184 12.80 13.56 32.55
CA VAL A 184 12.49 12.81 31.30
C VAL A 184 13.80 12.21 30.80
N ASN A 185 13.87 10.88 30.80
CA ASN A 185 15.00 10.10 30.34
C ASN A 185 14.84 9.76 28.88
N ILE A 186 15.88 9.95 28.11
CA ILE A 186 15.94 9.74 26.66
C ILE A 186 17.07 8.77 26.36
N LYS A 187 16.72 7.64 25.73
CA LYS A 187 17.68 6.64 25.25
C LYS A 187 17.58 6.53 23.74
N CYS A 188 18.72 6.49 23.11
CA CYS A 188 18.81 6.31 21.66
C CYS A 188 19.93 5.32 21.36
N SER A 189 19.65 4.35 20.50
CA SER A 189 20.61 3.34 20.05
C SER A 189 20.50 3.10 18.54
N GLN A 190 21.53 2.45 17.99
CA GLN A 190 21.66 2.16 16.56
C GLN A 190 21.77 3.44 15.69
N LEU A 191 22.42 4.47 16.19
CA LEU A 191 22.76 5.66 15.41
C LEU A 191 23.68 5.28 14.24
N SER A 192 23.43 5.84 13.07
CA SER A 192 24.23 5.62 11.86
C SER A 192 25.50 6.48 11.82
N SER A 193 25.58 7.53 12.62
CA SER A 193 26.75 8.40 12.76
C SER A 193 26.86 8.93 14.19
N ASN A 194 28.04 9.45 14.53
CA ASN A 194 28.29 10.13 15.79
C ASN A 194 28.19 11.67 15.67
N ASP A 195 27.47 12.15 14.63
CA ASP A 195 27.26 13.58 14.44
C ASP A 195 26.49 14.19 15.60
N PRO A 196 26.73 15.45 15.96
CA PRO A 196 25.99 16.15 16.99
C PRO A 196 24.48 16.10 16.76
N LEU A 197 23.74 15.87 17.83
CA LEU A 197 22.27 15.78 17.83
C LEU A 197 21.70 16.79 18.82
N MET A 198 20.58 17.41 18.46
CA MET A 198 19.79 18.23 19.37
C MET A 198 18.65 17.40 19.96
N VAL A 199 18.57 17.38 21.29
CA VAL A 199 17.38 16.87 22.02
C VAL A 199 16.58 18.09 22.47
N GLN A 200 15.31 18.14 22.10
CA GLN A 200 14.42 19.27 22.32
C GLN A 200 13.11 18.82 22.95
N LEU A 201 12.63 19.56 23.93
CA LEU A 201 11.34 19.36 24.56
C LEU A 201 10.40 20.51 24.18
N TYR A 202 9.18 20.17 23.74
CA TYR A 202 8.14 21.09 23.32
C TYR A 202 6.85 20.83 24.12
N ASP A 203 6.06 21.87 24.34
CA ASP A 203 4.66 21.71 24.71
C ASP A 203 3.79 21.33 23.50
N ILE A 204 2.50 21.05 23.73
CA ILE A 204 1.54 20.69 22.68
C ILE A 204 1.22 21.84 21.71
N ALA A 205 1.52 23.09 22.07
CA ALA A 205 1.36 24.25 21.21
C ALA A 205 2.59 24.47 20.30
N GLY A 206 3.63 23.62 20.43
CA GLY A 206 4.86 23.71 19.66
C GLY A 206 5.88 24.70 20.20
N LYS A 207 5.65 25.25 21.42
CA LYS A 207 6.64 26.11 22.08
C LYS A 207 7.78 25.27 22.62
N LYS A 208 9.01 25.62 22.25
CA LYS A 208 10.20 24.96 22.77
C LYS A 208 10.41 25.33 24.25
N ILE A 209 10.47 24.32 25.10
CA ILE A 209 10.65 24.44 26.57
C ILE A 209 12.11 24.37 26.92
N SER A 210 12.83 23.39 26.42
CA SER A 210 14.24 23.18 26.66
C SER A 210 14.94 22.48 25.52
N GLU A 211 16.27 22.60 25.44
CA GLU A 211 17.08 21.88 24.47
C GLU A 211 18.43 21.52 25.05
N LYS A 212 19.02 20.46 24.52
CA LYS A 212 20.37 19.99 24.91
C LYS A 212 21.05 19.40 23.68
N GLU A 213 22.28 19.80 23.44
CA GLU A 213 23.15 19.21 22.44
C GLU A 213 23.81 17.95 23.01
N ILE A 214 23.82 16.89 22.20
CA ILE A 214 24.45 15.60 22.50
C ILE A 214 25.50 15.33 21.44
N ASN A 215 26.72 15.02 21.87
CA ASN A 215 27.79 14.56 21.00
C ASN A 215 28.06 13.08 21.29
N PRO A 216 27.40 12.16 20.55
CA PRO A 216 27.53 10.73 20.79
C PRO A 216 28.99 10.29 20.54
N THR A 217 29.54 9.51 21.44
CA THR A 217 30.86 8.88 21.26
C THR A 217 30.77 7.45 20.77
N THR A 218 29.55 6.90 20.76
CA THR A 218 29.20 5.57 20.27
C THR A 218 27.93 5.67 19.45
N ASN A 219 27.49 4.54 18.88
CA ASN A 219 26.21 4.44 18.16
C ASN A 219 24.96 4.53 19.08
N SER A 220 25.14 4.91 20.34
CA SER A 220 24.06 5.07 21.32
C SER A 220 24.39 6.17 22.31
N PHE A 221 23.36 6.75 22.95
CA PHE A 221 23.51 7.64 24.10
C PHE A 221 22.28 7.55 25.00
N GLU A 222 22.48 7.99 26.25
CA GLU A 222 21.42 8.26 27.20
C GLU A 222 21.58 9.68 27.73
N THR A 223 20.48 10.38 27.92
CA THR A 223 20.46 11.70 28.53
C THR A 223 19.18 11.92 29.32
N ALA A 224 19.15 12.90 30.15
CA ALA A 224 17.98 13.30 30.90
C ALA A 224 17.76 14.82 30.82
N MET A 225 16.48 15.23 30.90
CA MET A 225 16.07 16.63 30.97
C MET A 225 15.23 16.82 32.24
N ASP A 226 15.51 17.86 33.00
CA ASP A 226 14.74 18.22 34.19
C ASP A 226 13.37 18.80 33.75
N VAL A 227 12.31 18.29 34.34
CA VAL A 227 10.93 18.71 34.10
C VAL A 227 10.20 19.10 35.40
N SER A 228 10.94 19.27 36.49
CA SER A 228 10.39 19.59 37.83
C SER A 228 9.52 20.86 37.88
N GLY A 229 9.77 21.80 36.96
CA GLY A 229 9.04 23.07 36.88
C GLY A 229 7.89 23.08 35.87
N LEU A 230 7.58 21.93 35.23
CA LEU A 230 6.55 21.84 34.20
C LEU A 230 5.20 21.39 34.79
N ALA A 231 4.14 21.89 34.21
CA ALA A 231 2.79 21.44 34.56
C ALA A 231 2.59 19.99 34.06
N ALA A 232 1.79 19.21 34.81
CA ALA A 232 1.35 17.90 34.33
C ALA A 232 0.62 18.04 32.99
N GLY A 233 0.93 17.16 32.05
CA GLY A 233 0.37 17.22 30.70
C GLY A 233 1.21 16.54 29.62
N LEU A 234 0.75 16.67 28.38
CA LEU A 234 1.39 16.06 27.22
C LEU A 234 2.48 16.97 26.63
N TYR A 235 3.64 16.39 26.39
CA TYR A 235 4.80 17.07 25.80
C TYR A 235 5.36 16.25 24.64
N ILE A 236 6.22 16.88 23.85
CA ILE A 236 6.84 16.27 22.66
C ILE A 236 8.37 16.36 22.81
N VAL A 237 9.02 15.22 22.79
CA VAL A 237 10.48 15.13 22.73
C VAL A 237 10.87 14.90 21.27
N ARG A 238 11.72 15.77 20.75
CA ARG A 238 12.34 15.68 19.43
C ARG A 238 13.85 15.47 19.61
N ILE A 239 14.38 14.56 18.78
CA ILE A 239 15.83 14.35 18.66
C ILE A 239 16.21 14.37 17.18
N GLY A 240 17.34 14.99 16.86
CA GLY A 240 17.86 14.94 15.49
C GLY A 240 18.87 16.02 15.14
N ASN A 241 19.30 15.97 13.89
CA ASN A 241 20.12 16.97 13.20
C ASN A 241 19.56 17.21 11.78
N SER A 242 20.37 17.73 10.86
CA SER A 242 19.96 17.95 9.47
C SER A 242 19.62 16.68 8.69
N ASN A 243 20.18 15.53 9.09
CA ASN A 243 20.11 14.26 8.34
C ASN A 243 19.17 13.23 8.99
N PHE A 244 18.81 13.45 10.25
CA PHE A 244 18.05 12.49 11.06
C PHE A 244 17.12 13.21 12.01
N GLN A 245 15.90 12.69 12.17
CA GLN A 245 14.92 13.20 13.12
C GLN A 245 14.01 12.09 13.64
N LYS A 246 13.80 12.08 14.97
CA LYS A 246 12.77 11.28 15.64
C LYS A 246 11.99 12.14 16.62
N VAL A 247 10.72 11.78 16.80
CA VAL A 247 9.79 12.50 17.70
C VAL A 247 9.01 11.48 18.51
N LYS A 248 8.80 11.76 19.80
CA LYS A 248 7.96 10.95 20.69
C LYS A 248 7.16 11.83 21.63
N LYS A 249 5.90 11.48 21.86
CA LYS A 249 5.06 12.09 22.89
C LYS A 249 5.37 11.48 24.25
N ILE A 250 5.32 12.29 25.29
CA ILE A 250 5.47 11.88 26.68
C ILE A 250 4.43 12.63 27.54
N GLU A 251 3.86 11.96 28.50
CA GLU A 251 3.04 12.55 29.53
C GLU A 251 3.91 12.83 30.77
N ILE A 252 3.89 14.06 31.24
CA ILE A 252 4.55 14.51 32.46
C ILE A 252 3.48 14.55 33.57
N ASN A 253 3.78 13.89 34.70
CA ASN A 253 2.90 13.77 35.86
C ASN A 253 3.43 14.59 37.03
#